data_3de903a94b4f4381133d1c47b411fc61
#
_entry.id   3de903a94b4f4381133d1c47b411fc61
#
_cell.length_a   1.000
_cell.length_b   1.000
_cell.length_c   1.000
_cell.angle_alpha   90.00
_cell.angle_beta   90.00
_cell.angle_gamma   90.00
#
_symmetry.space_group_name_H-M   'P 1'
#
loop_
_entity.id
_entity.type
_entity.pdbx_description
1 polymer ?
#
loop_
_entity_poly.entity_id
_entity_poly.type
_entity_poly.pdbx_seq_one_letter_code
_entity_poly.pdbx_strand_id
1 'polypeptide(L)'
;MQSVIQMTDYFKENSPKTTRPLVALYCGSRAGNKPVYLEKAIHLSQGLAEHGFGLVYGGASIGLMGQVADAMIQHGGEAVGVIPEFMLDYEIAHNQLTELHVVTSMHQRKAMMAERACAFVALPGGLGTFEEILEIATWGQLNQ
;
A
#
# COMPACT_ATOMS: atom_id res chain seq x y z
N MET A 1 -10.51 -36.67 -1.92
CA MET A 1 -10.27 -35.99 -3.18
C MET A 1 -10.76 -34.54 -3.22
N GLN A 2 -11.89 -34.20 -2.63
CA GLN A 2 -12.39 -32.80 -2.58
C GLN A 2 -11.49 -31.82 -1.81
N SER A 3 -10.78 -32.26 -0.77
CA SER A 3 -9.93 -31.37 0.07
C SER A 3 -8.63 -30.92 -0.61
N VAL A 4 -8.10 -31.68 -1.54
CA VAL A 4 -6.84 -31.36 -2.23
C VAL A 4 -7.07 -30.31 -3.34
N ILE A 5 -8.21 -30.35 -4.00
CA ILE A 5 -8.59 -29.40 -5.04
C ILE A 5 -8.83 -28.00 -4.44
N GLN A 6 -9.48 -27.93 -3.27
CA GLN A 6 -9.70 -26.66 -2.56
C GLN A 6 -8.40 -26.01 -2.07
N MET A 7 -7.40 -26.80 -1.68
CA MET A 7 -6.10 -26.26 -1.26
C MET A 7 -5.30 -25.68 -2.44
N THR A 8 -5.31 -26.37 -3.58
CA THR A 8 -4.63 -25.89 -4.79
C THR A 8 -5.26 -24.62 -5.37
N ASP A 9 -6.59 -24.50 -5.30
CA ASP A 9 -7.29 -23.29 -5.75
C ASP A 9 -7.07 -22.12 -4.80
N TYR A 10 -7.04 -22.37 -3.49
CA TYR A 10 -6.69 -21.36 -2.48
C TYR A 10 -5.27 -20.78 -2.70
N PHE A 11 -4.29 -21.63 -3.00
CA PHE A 11 -2.92 -21.18 -3.27
C PHE A 11 -2.80 -20.46 -4.61
N LYS A 12 -3.61 -20.77 -5.61
CA LYS A 12 -3.66 -20.05 -6.89
C LYS A 12 -4.30 -18.67 -6.76
N GLU A 13 -5.37 -18.54 -5.97
CA GLU A 13 -6.03 -17.25 -5.73
C GLU A 13 -5.20 -16.30 -4.86
N ASN A 14 -4.35 -16.82 -3.98
CA ASN A 14 -3.51 -16.06 -3.05
C ASN A 14 -2.05 -15.90 -3.49
N SER A 15 -1.70 -16.34 -4.68
CA SER A 15 -0.36 -16.08 -5.22
C SER A 15 -0.19 -14.59 -5.50
N PRO A 16 0.96 -13.96 -5.11
CA PRO A 16 1.22 -12.58 -5.43
C PRO A 16 1.10 -12.34 -6.93
N LYS A 17 0.28 -11.36 -7.31
CA LYS A 17 0.11 -10.94 -8.70
C LYS A 17 1.18 -9.94 -9.13
N THR A 18 1.87 -9.36 -8.16
CA THR A 18 2.92 -8.38 -8.39
C THR A 18 4.24 -9.04 -8.76
N THR A 19 4.91 -8.45 -9.75
CA THR A 19 6.21 -8.89 -10.26
C THR A 19 7.32 -7.90 -9.93
N ARG A 20 6.97 -6.67 -9.51
CA ARG A 20 7.91 -5.59 -9.21
C ARG A 20 8.26 -5.54 -7.72
N PRO A 21 9.48 -5.09 -7.37
CA PRO A 21 9.78 -4.73 -5.99
C PRO A 21 8.87 -3.60 -5.54
N LEU A 22 8.27 -3.72 -4.36
CA LEU A 22 7.30 -2.77 -3.85
C LEU A 22 7.95 -1.79 -2.87
N VAL A 23 7.54 -0.52 -2.96
CA VAL A 23 7.86 0.51 -1.98
C VAL A 23 6.64 0.74 -1.11
N ALA A 24 6.79 0.64 0.21
CA ALA A 24 5.72 0.98 1.15
C ALA A 24 5.60 2.50 1.26
N LEU A 25 4.38 3.00 1.06
CA LEU A 25 4.07 4.41 1.16
C LEU A 25 3.12 4.67 2.32
N TYR A 26 3.57 5.48 3.24
CA TYR A 26 2.78 5.98 4.35
C TYR A 26 2.42 7.44 4.11
N CYS A 27 1.14 7.76 4.08
CA CYS A 27 0.64 9.12 3.89
C CYS A 27 -0.74 9.29 4.50
N GLY A 28 -1.20 10.54 4.58
CA GLY A 28 -2.53 10.84 5.06
C GLY A 28 -3.63 10.36 4.09
N SER A 29 -4.82 10.11 4.63
CA SER A 29 -6.04 9.82 3.85
C SER A 29 -6.67 11.08 3.24
N ARG A 30 -6.17 12.28 3.57
CA ARG A 30 -6.62 13.56 3.04
C ARG A 30 -5.55 14.17 2.14
N ALA A 31 -5.96 14.99 1.17
CA ALA A 31 -5.04 15.67 0.25
C ALA A 31 -4.14 16.72 0.93
N GLY A 32 -4.47 17.12 2.15
CA GLY A 32 -3.77 18.20 2.87
C GLY A 32 -4.25 19.60 2.46
N ASN A 33 -3.59 20.63 2.99
CA ASN A 33 -3.99 22.03 2.82
C ASN A 33 -3.16 22.78 1.76
N LYS A 34 -2.21 22.13 1.10
CA LYS A 34 -1.38 22.74 0.06
C LYS A 34 -1.35 21.83 -1.18
N PRO A 35 -1.59 22.39 -2.38
CA PRO A 35 -1.56 21.62 -3.64
C PRO A 35 -0.23 20.90 -3.90
N VAL A 36 0.88 21.46 -3.41
CA VAL A 36 2.21 20.88 -3.56
C VAL A 36 2.35 19.48 -2.95
N TYR A 37 1.58 19.13 -1.93
CA TYR A 37 1.62 17.81 -1.34
C TYR A 37 1.14 16.74 -2.32
N LEU A 38 0.02 17.02 -2.97
CA LEU A 38 -0.53 16.15 -4.01
C LEU A 38 0.39 16.06 -5.22
N GLU A 39 0.89 17.21 -5.71
CA GLU A 39 1.82 17.27 -6.85
C GLU A 39 3.06 16.41 -6.61
N LYS A 40 3.69 16.54 -5.45
CA LYS A 40 4.90 15.77 -5.11
C LYS A 40 4.62 14.28 -4.90
N ALA A 41 3.47 13.96 -4.34
CA ALA A 41 3.03 12.57 -4.17
C ALA A 41 2.82 11.86 -5.51
N ILE A 42 2.16 12.52 -6.45
CA ILE A 42 1.97 12.02 -7.82
C ILE A 42 3.32 11.86 -8.51
N HIS A 43 4.19 12.88 -8.45
CA HIS A 43 5.51 12.84 -9.07
C HIS A 43 6.38 11.68 -8.53
N LEU A 44 6.35 11.45 -7.22
CA LEU A 44 7.03 10.30 -6.61
C LEU A 44 6.50 8.98 -7.18
N SER A 45 5.18 8.83 -7.24
CA SER A 45 4.54 7.61 -7.73
C SER A 45 4.86 7.33 -9.20
N GLN A 46 4.86 8.36 -10.04
CA GLN A 46 5.29 8.28 -11.44
C GLN A 46 6.74 7.82 -11.54
N GLY A 47 7.65 8.46 -10.80
CA GLY A 47 9.07 8.13 -10.81
C GLY A 47 9.32 6.68 -10.36
N LEU A 48 8.62 6.19 -9.35
CA LEU A 48 8.70 4.81 -8.92
C LEU A 48 8.26 3.85 -10.05
N ALA A 49 7.13 4.12 -10.70
CA ALA A 49 6.62 3.30 -11.80
C ALA A 49 7.59 3.26 -12.98
N GLU A 50 8.16 4.41 -13.37
CA GLU A 50 9.14 4.55 -14.46
C GLU A 50 10.45 3.80 -14.18
N HIS A 51 10.84 3.68 -12.90
CA HIS A 51 12.04 2.94 -12.48
C HIS A 51 11.77 1.47 -12.13
N GLY A 52 10.59 0.94 -12.47
CA GLY A 52 10.28 -0.47 -12.30
C GLY A 52 9.85 -0.90 -10.90
N PHE A 53 9.53 0.05 -10.03
CA PHE A 53 8.97 -0.23 -8.71
C PHE A 53 7.44 -0.24 -8.75
N GLY A 54 6.84 -0.97 -7.82
CA GLY A 54 5.44 -0.89 -7.48
C GLY A 54 5.24 -0.26 -6.12
N LEU A 55 3.99 -0.20 -5.68
CA LEU A 55 3.56 0.45 -4.45
C LEU A 55 2.83 -0.55 -3.55
N VAL A 56 3.09 -0.53 -2.25
CA VAL A 56 2.22 -1.10 -1.23
C VAL A 56 1.81 0.01 -0.25
N TYR A 57 0.50 0.16 -0.02
CA TYR A 57 -0.04 1.26 0.74
C TYR A 57 -1.36 0.89 1.45
N GLY A 58 -2.03 1.85 2.06
CA GLY A 58 -3.24 1.65 2.86
C GLY A 58 -4.52 1.25 2.11
N GLY A 59 -4.51 1.19 0.79
CA GLY A 59 -5.61 0.65 -0.01
C GLY A 59 -6.79 1.59 -0.27
N ALA A 60 -6.75 2.84 0.22
CA ALA A 60 -7.83 3.81 0.01
C ALA A 60 -7.88 4.34 -1.43
N SER A 61 -9.09 4.67 -1.91
CA SER A 61 -9.31 5.33 -3.21
C SER A 61 -9.42 6.84 -3.11
N ILE A 62 -9.52 7.40 -1.90
CA ILE A 62 -9.74 8.82 -1.64
C ILE A 62 -8.47 9.53 -1.17
N GLY A 63 -8.47 10.86 -1.28
CA GLY A 63 -7.40 11.72 -0.78
C GLY A 63 -6.04 11.45 -1.43
N LEU A 64 -4.97 11.68 -0.69
CA LEU A 64 -3.61 11.51 -1.16
C LEU A 64 -3.29 10.06 -1.54
N MET A 65 -3.79 9.10 -0.76
CA MET A 65 -3.60 7.67 -1.02
C MET A 65 -4.17 7.26 -2.38
N GLY A 66 -5.41 7.66 -2.69
CA GLY A 66 -6.05 7.34 -3.97
C GLY A 66 -5.28 7.92 -5.16
N GLN A 67 -4.85 9.16 -5.07
CA GLN A 67 -4.10 9.84 -6.14
C GLN A 67 -2.73 9.20 -6.40
N VAL A 68 -2.05 8.73 -5.36
CA VAL A 68 -0.77 8.03 -5.49
C VAL A 68 -0.96 6.68 -6.19
N ALA A 69 -1.99 5.92 -5.82
CA ALA A 69 -2.31 4.65 -6.46
C ALA A 69 -2.73 4.84 -7.92
N ASP A 70 -3.58 5.82 -8.21
CA ASP A 70 -3.99 6.17 -9.58
C ASP A 70 -2.77 6.52 -10.45
N ALA A 71 -1.86 7.36 -9.95
CA ALA A 71 -0.65 7.74 -10.67
C ALA A 71 0.26 6.54 -10.95
N MET A 72 0.40 5.62 -9.98
CA MET A 72 1.15 4.37 -10.15
C MET A 72 0.58 3.53 -11.29
N ILE A 73 -0.73 3.30 -11.28
CA ILE A 73 -1.43 2.49 -12.28
C ILE A 73 -1.39 3.14 -13.66
N GLN A 74 -1.63 4.46 -13.75
CA GLN A 74 -1.61 5.23 -15.00
C GLN A 74 -0.25 5.18 -15.71
N HIS A 75 0.83 5.05 -14.94
CA HIS A 75 2.20 4.92 -15.48
C HIS A 75 2.67 3.47 -15.59
N GLY A 76 1.74 2.52 -15.64
CA GLY A 76 2.04 1.11 -15.88
C GLY A 76 2.71 0.39 -14.71
N GLY A 77 2.65 0.96 -13.50
CA GLY A 77 3.13 0.33 -12.29
C GLY A 77 2.12 -0.59 -11.64
N GLU A 78 2.54 -1.26 -10.58
CA GLU A 78 1.72 -2.17 -9.79
C GLU A 78 1.41 -1.54 -8.43
N ALA A 79 0.16 -1.60 -7.98
CA ALA A 79 -0.26 -1.07 -6.71
C ALA A 79 -0.97 -2.14 -5.87
N VAL A 80 -0.49 -2.33 -4.64
CA VAL A 80 -1.05 -3.26 -3.65
C VAL A 80 -1.64 -2.45 -2.51
N GLY A 81 -2.92 -2.67 -2.22
CA GLY A 81 -3.59 -2.09 -1.07
C GLY A 81 -3.70 -3.09 0.08
N VAL A 82 -3.51 -2.62 1.30
CA VAL A 82 -3.76 -3.38 2.53
C VAL A 82 -4.65 -2.56 3.42
N ILE A 83 -5.88 -3.02 3.64
CA ILE A 83 -6.91 -2.28 4.38
C ILE A 83 -7.54 -3.15 5.46
N PRO A 84 -7.64 -2.69 6.71
CA PRO A 84 -8.40 -3.37 7.74
C PRO A 84 -9.91 -3.37 7.42
N GLU A 85 -10.59 -4.46 7.70
CA GLU A 85 -12.02 -4.62 7.44
C GLU A 85 -12.86 -3.48 8.02
N PHE A 86 -12.57 -3.06 9.27
CA PHE A 86 -13.29 -1.97 9.93
C PHE A 86 -13.06 -0.57 9.30
N MET A 87 -12.07 -0.43 8.41
CA MET A 87 -11.78 0.83 7.71
C MET A 87 -12.39 0.89 6.31
N LEU A 88 -12.96 -0.19 5.80
CA LEU A 88 -13.51 -0.23 4.44
C LEU A 88 -14.54 0.87 4.16
N ASP A 89 -15.42 1.16 5.14
CA ASP A 89 -16.45 2.19 5.02
C ASP A 89 -15.91 3.61 5.14
N TYR A 90 -14.78 3.79 5.83
CA TYR A 90 -14.17 5.11 6.07
C TYR A 90 -13.20 5.53 4.97
N GLU A 91 -12.41 4.60 4.47
CA GLU A 91 -11.33 4.88 3.50
C GLU A 91 -11.73 4.54 2.06
N ILE A 92 -12.85 3.88 1.85
CA ILE A 92 -13.35 3.44 0.53
C ILE A 92 -12.24 2.72 -0.25
N ALA A 93 -12.25 1.40 -0.22
CA ALA A 93 -11.24 0.58 -0.89
C ALA A 93 -11.12 0.91 -2.37
N HIS A 94 -9.90 0.97 -2.87
CA HIS A 94 -9.62 1.22 -4.28
C HIS A 94 -9.94 -0.03 -5.11
N ASN A 95 -10.67 0.12 -6.22
CA ASN A 95 -11.21 -1.00 -7.02
C ASN A 95 -10.37 -1.37 -8.26
N GLN A 96 -9.29 -0.65 -8.54
CA GLN A 96 -8.43 -0.88 -9.71
C GLN A 96 -7.01 -1.32 -9.35
N LEU A 97 -6.77 -1.73 -8.11
CA LEU A 97 -5.46 -2.18 -7.67
C LEU A 97 -5.06 -3.51 -8.30
N THR A 98 -3.75 -3.73 -8.40
CA THR A 98 -3.19 -5.03 -8.78
C THR A 98 -3.59 -6.12 -7.79
N GLU A 99 -3.52 -5.79 -6.48
CA GLU A 99 -3.99 -6.62 -5.37
C GLU A 99 -4.65 -5.75 -4.30
N LEU A 100 -5.68 -6.27 -3.67
CA LEU A 100 -6.26 -5.69 -2.46
C LEU A 100 -6.35 -6.77 -1.38
N HIS A 101 -5.70 -6.54 -0.25
CA HIS A 101 -5.74 -7.41 0.91
C HIS A 101 -6.58 -6.78 2.00
N VAL A 102 -7.66 -7.45 2.39
CA VAL A 102 -8.47 -7.07 3.55
C VAL A 102 -7.95 -7.85 4.76
N VAL A 103 -7.55 -7.14 5.79
CA VAL A 103 -6.97 -7.70 7.02
C VAL A 103 -7.86 -7.42 8.23
N THR A 104 -7.64 -8.13 9.34
CA THR A 104 -8.51 -8.01 10.52
C THR A 104 -8.07 -6.96 11.53
N SER A 105 -6.82 -6.46 11.43
CA SER A 105 -6.28 -5.49 12.38
C SER A 105 -5.25 -4.52 11.75
N MET A 106 -5.00 -3.41 12.44
CA MET A 106 -3.92 -2.50 12.07
C MET A 106 -2.55 -3.14 12.17
N HIS A 107 -2.35 -4.06 13.10
CA HIS A 107 -1.09 -4.81 13.23
C HIS A 107 -0.81 -5.66 11.99
N GLN A 108 -1.83 -6.37 11.50
CA GLN A 108 -1.71 -7.14 10.26
C GLN A 108 -1.45 -6.26 9.04
N ARG A 109 -2.12 -5.09 8.96
CA ARG A 109 -1.87 -4.11 7.88
C ARG A 109 -0.40 -3.71 7.84
N LYS A 110 0.14 -3.25 8.97
CA LYS A 110 1.52 -2.79 9.07
C LYS A 110 2.53 -3.91 8.81
N ALA A 111 2.31 -5.09 9.38
CA ALA A 111 3.15 -6.26 9.15
C ALA A 111 3.20 -6.65 7.66
N MET A 112 2.04 -6.78 7.01
CA MET A 112 1.96 -7.15 5.60
C MET A 112 2.61 -6.10 4.69
N MET A 113 2.41 -4.81 4.95
CA MET A 113 3.08 -3.75 4.19
C MET A 113 4.61 -3.84 4.35
N ALA A 114 5.10 -4.07 5.56
CA ALA A 114 6.52 -4.21 5.84
C ALA A 114 7.14 -5.44 5.16
N GLU A 115 6.49 -6.59 5.26
CA GLU A 115 6.96 -7.84 4.65
C GLU A 115 7.04 -7.78 3.12
N ARG A 116 6.14 -7.02 2.49
CA ARG A 116 6.07 -6.89 1.05
C ARG A 116 6.97 -5.80 0.46
N ALA A 117 7.51 -4.91 1.29
CA ALA A 117 8.26 -3.74 0.85
C ALA A 117 9.77 -3.97 0.85
N CYS A 118 10.44 -3.45 -0.17
CA CYS A 118 11.90 -3.36 -0.22
C CYS A 118 12.43 -2.01 0.29
N ALA A 119 11.56 -1.00 0.39
CA ALA A 119 11.86 0.35 0.88
C ALA A 119 10.61 1.03 1.43
N PHE A 120 10.80 2.09 2.21
CA PHE A 120 9.72 2.79 2.91
C PHE A 120 9.82 4.29 2.67
N VAL A 121 8.70 4.92 2.37
CA VAL A 121 8.58 6.37 2.17
C VAL A 121 7.40 6.89 2.97
N ALA A 122 7.59 7.99 3.68
CA ALA A 122 6.51 8.74 4.32
C ALA A 122 6.30 10.08 3.61
N LEU A 123 5.06 10.37 3.26
CA LEU A 123 4.60 11.66 2.77
C LEU A 123 3.81 12.38 3.87
N PRO A 124 3.48 13.66 3.69
CA PRO A 124 2.68 14.39 4.67
C PRO A 124 1.40 13.65 5.07
N GLY A 125 1.16 13.57 6.37
CA GLY A 125 0.02 12.88 6.95
C GLY A 125 -0.18 13.24 8.41
N GLY A 126 -1.07 12.54 9.08
CA GLY A 126 -1.39 12.72 10.48
C GLY A 126 -0.63 11.76 11.40
N LEU A 127 -1.22 11.53 12.59
CA LEU A 127 -0.64 10.65 13.62
C LEU A 127 -0.39 9.22 13.11
N GLY A 128 -1.28 8.67 12.28
CA GLY A 128 -1.11 7.34 11.70
C GLY A 128 0.16 7.22 10.85
N THR A 129 0.44 8.24 10.04
CA THR A 129 1.67 8.29 9.21
C THR A 129 2.93 8.35 10.09
N PHE A 130 2.93 9.14 11.16
CA PHE A 130 4.03 9.18 12.12
C PHE A 130 4.23 7.84 12.83
N GLU A 131 3.16 7.22 13.27
CA GLU A 131 3.20 5.93 13.94
C GLU A 131 3.80 4.85 13.03
N GLU A 132 3.37 4.78 11.77
CA GLU A 132 3.86 3.82 10.79
C GLU A 132 5.35 4.00 10.49
N ILE A 133 5.80 5.22 10.20
CA ILE A 133 7.22 5.46 9.86
C ILE A 133 8.15 5.28 11.07
N LEU A 134 7.73 5.64 12.26
CA LEU A 134 8.52 5.47 13.47
C LEU A 134 8.64 4.00 13.86
N GLU A 135 7.59 3.19 13.67
CA GLU A 135 7.65 1.75 13.90
C GLU A 135 8.66 1.08 12.96
N ILE A 136 8.58 1.36 11.65
CA ILE A 136 9.53 0.82 10.67
C ILE A 136 10.95 1.26 10.94
N ALA A 137 11.17 2.52 11.30
CA ALA A 137 12.49 3.02 11.67
C ALA A 137 13.05 2.29 12.91
N THR A 138 12.19 2.00 13.87
CA THR A 138 12.54 1.24 15.08
C THR A 138 12.92 -0.20 14.74
N TRP A 139 12.14 -0.87 13.88
CA TRP A 139 12.46 -2.23 13.45
C TRP A 139 13.80 -2.29 12.70
N GLY A 140 14.06 -1.34 11.81
CA GLY A 140 15.35 -1.21 11.14
C GLY A 140 16.52 -1.00 12.11
N GLN A 141 16.34 -0.19 13.16
CA GLN A 141 17.35 -0.01 14.22
C GLN A 141 17.62 -1.31 14.99
N LEU A 142 16.62 -2.14 15.18
CA LEU A 142 16.71 -3.42 15.90
C LEU A 142 17.13 -4.60 15.00
N ASN A 143 17.40 -4.35 13.72
CA ASN A 143 17.73 -5.39 12.72
C ASN A 143 16.64 -6.48 12.57
N GLN A 144 15.36 -6.07 12.62
CA GLN A 144 14.21 -6.96 12.39
C GLN A 144 13.77 -6.94 10.92
#